data_4c396c8c358298bb1550ef90ce8b45f6
#
_entry.id   4c396c8c358298bb1550ef90ce8b45f6
#
_cell.length_a   1.000
_cell.length_b   1.000
_cell.length_c   1.000
_cell.angle_alpha   90.00
_cell.angle_beta   90.00
_cell.angle_gamma   90.00
#
_symmetry.space_group_name_H-M   'P 1'
#
loop_
_entity.id
_entity.type
_entity.pdbx_description
1 polymer ?
#
loop_
_entity_poly.entity_id
_entity_poly.type
_entity_poly.pdbx_seq_one_letter_code
_entity_poly.pdbx_strand_id
1 'polypeptide(L)'
;QPMRVPKASSKLDYEAELAVVIGKTARHLTAENALDCVAGYSCYNDGSIRDYQRKGTQWTLGKNFDLTGSFGPWLVSADELPKGAHGLKVQTRLNGQLLQDGNTADFLFNVSQVLVIMSEVMTLEPGDVIITGTPAGVGYARKPPIFMKAGDICEVEVEGIGILLNTIANEVS
;
A
#
# COMPACT_ATOMS: atom_id res chain seq x y z
N GLN A 1 -8.27 -6.09 -10.45
CA GLN A 1 -8.56 -4.83 -11.16
C GLN A 1 -7.31 -4.39 -11.93
N PRO A 2 -7.40 -4.00 -13.22
CA PRO A 2 -6.24 -3.52 -13.96
C PRO A 2 -5.78 -2.15 -13.44
N MET A 3 -4.46 -1.99 -13.29
CA MET A 3 -3.84 -0.67 -13.07
C MET A 3 -3.53 -0.03 -14.43
N ARG A 4 -3.50 1.30 -14.47
CA ARG A 4 -3.33 2.05 -15.72
C ARG A 4 -2.04 2.87 -15.75
N VAL A 5 -1.29 2.74 -16.83
CA VAL A 5 -0.20 3.68 -17.15
C VAL A 5 -0.86 4.91 -17.75
N PRO A 6 -0.79 6.09 -17.08
CA PRO A 6 -1.46 7.29 -17.57
C PRO A 6 -0.78 7.83 -18.83
N LYS A 7 -1.56 8.46 -19.73
CA LYS A 7 -1.01 9.12 -20.93
C LYS A 7 0.03 10.20 -20.61
N ALA A 8 -0.12 10.81 -19.42
CA ALA A 8 0.74 11.90 -18.96
C ALA A 8 2.15 11.46 -18.56
N SER A 9 2.38 10.16 -18.29
CA SER A 9 3.67 9.65 -17.81
C SER A 9 3.84 8.15 -18.02
N SER A 10 5.06 7.73 -18.34
CA SER A 10 5.47 6.32 -18.37
C SER A 10 6.17 5.88 -17.07
N LYS A 11 6.07 6.64 -16.00
CA LYS A 11 6.80 6.39 -14.74
C LYS A 11 5.94 5.77 -13.64
N LEU A 12 5.01 4.89 -14.01
CA LEU A 12 4.21 4.12 -13.05
C LEU A 12 5.10 3.09 -12.34
N ASP A 13 5.25 3.26 -11.03
CA ASP A 13 6.03 2.39 -10.15
C ASP A 13 5.11 1.64 -9.19
N TYR A 14 5.55 0.49 -8.69
CA TYR A 14 4.87 -0.35 -7.73
C TYR A 14 5.32 -0.02 -6.29
N GLU A 15 4.42 -0.18 -5.33
CA GLU A 15 4.70 -0.13 -3.90
C GLU A 15 3.79 -1.12 -3.16
N ALA A 16 4.37 -2.25 -2.71
CA ALA A 16 3.65 -3.19 -1.86
C ALA A 16 3.48 -2.60 -0.45
N GLU A 17 2.25 -2.55 0.01
CA GLU A 17 1.92 -2.02 1.33
C GLU A 17 0.89 -2.89 2.06
N LEU A 18 0.97 -2.91 3.39
CA LEU A 18 -0.12 -3.35 4.24
C LEU A 18 -1.17 -2.23 4.28
N ALA A 19 -2.43 -2.56 4.04
CA ALA A 19 -3.56 -1.68 4.27
C ALA A 19 -4.26 -2.03 5.58
N VAL A 20 -4.53 -1.02 6.41
CA VAL A 20 -5.29 -1.14 7.66
C VAL A 20 -6.67 -0.54 7.45
N VAL A 21 -7.72 -1.29 7.77
CA VAL A 21 -9.11 -0.83 7.62
C VAL A 21 -9.71 -0.55 9.00
N ILE A 22 -10.21 0.66 9.19
CA ILE A 22 -10.86 1.08 10.42
C ILE A 22 -12.28 0.52 10.50
N GLY A 23 -12.64 -0.02 11.64
CA GLY A 23 -13.97 -0.63 11.89
C GLY A 23 -14.81 0.10 12.92
N LYS A 24 -14.20 0.99 13.71
CA LYS A 24 -14.90 1.78 14.74
C LYS A 24 -14.38 3.20 14.75
N THR A 25 -15.29 4.18 14.91
CA THR A 25 -14.89 5.57 15.09
C THR A 25 -13.93 5.71 16.27
N ALA A 26 -12.79 6.38 16.05
CA ALA A 26 -11.75 6.52 17.04
C ALA A 26 -11.08 7.89 16.99
N ARG A 27 -10.74 8.41 18.17
CA ARG A 27 -10.05 9.69 18.35
C ARG A 27 -9.19 9.63 19.62
N HIS A 28 -8.01 10.26 19.60
CA HIS A 28 -7.09 10.30 20.74
C HIS A 28 -6.76 8.92 21.32
N LEU A 29 -6.41 7.99 20.44
CA LEU A 29 -6.02 6.63 20.80
C LEU A 29 -4.72 6.62 21.63
N THR A 30 -4.56 5.57 22.42
CA THR A 30 -3.33 5.26 23.16
C THR A 30 -2.72 3.97 22.65
N ALA A 31 -1.48 3.68 23.05
CA ALA A 31 -0.81 2.44 22.62
C ALA A 31 -1.58 1.17 23.05
N GLU A 32 -2.32 1.26 24.17
CA GLU A 32 -3.08 0.14 24.74
C GLU A 32 -4.35 -0.18 23.94
N ASN A 33 -5.02 0.84 23.38
CA ASN A 33 -6.32 0.70 22.73
C ASN A 33 -6.31 0.94 21.19
N ALA A 34 -5.17 1.32 20.65
CA ALA A 34 -5.09 1.72 19.24
C ALA A 34 -5.60 0.65 18.27
N LEU A 35 -5.37 -0.62 18.54
CA LEU A 35 -5.78 -1.71 17.66
C LEU A 35 -7.26 -2.10 17.79
N ASP A 36 -7.98 -1.60 18.80
CA ASP A 36 -9.39 -1.94 19.05
C ASP A 36 -10.35 -1.36 17.98
N CYS A 37 -9.89 -0.36 17.23
CA CYS A 37 -10.65 0.23 16.14
C CYS A 37 -10.41 -0.43 14.77
N VAL A 38 -9.47 -1.38 14.66
CA VAL A 38 -9.13 -2.04 13.40
C VAL A 38 -10.14 -3.14 13.07
N ALA A 39 -10.76 -3.07 11.89
CA ALA A 39 -11.61 -4.14 11.36
C ALA A 39 -10.76 -5.28 10.78
N GLY A 40 -9.70 -4.95 10.08
CA GLY A 40 -8.85 -5.94 9.42
C GLY A 40 -7.80 -5.31 8.52
N TYR A 41 -7.19 -6.17 7.72
CA TYR A 41 -6.04 -5.84 6.88
C TYR A 41 -6.22 -6.35 5.45
N SER A 42 -5.55 -5.70 4.52
CA SER A 42 -5.51 -6.09 3.11
C SER A 42 -4.15 -5.77 2.49
N CYS A 43 -3.91 -6.22 1.27
CA CYS A 43 -2.79 -5.71 0.48
C CYS A 43 -3.20 -4.42 -0.24
N TYR A 44 -2.23 -3.55 -0.45
CA TYR A 44 -2.37 -2.38 -1.31
C TYR A 44 -1.17 -2.27 -2.23
N ASN A 45 -1.42 -1.92 -3.49
CA ASN A 45 -0.37 -1.51 -4.42
C ASN A 45 -0.50 0.00 -4.61
N ASP A 46 0.36 0.78 -3.93
CA ASP A 46 0.36 2.25 -4.00
C ASP A 46 1.10 2.73 -5.24
N GLY A 47 0.49 2.45 -6.40
CA GLY A 47 1.05 2.80 -7.69
C GLY A 47 1.37 4.28 -7.81
N SER A 48 2.63 4.58 -8.05
CA SER A 48 3.20 5.91 -7.96
C SER A 48 3.68 6.41 -9.31
N ILE A 49 3.23 7.59 -9.72
CA ILE A 49 3.71 8.28 -10.91
C ILE A 49 4.89 9.17 -10.51
N ARG A 50 6.11 8.66 -10.65
CA ARG A 50 7.29 9.22 -9.99
C ARG A 50 7.67 10.63 -10.41
N ASP A 51 7.54 10.98 -11.66
CA ASP A 51 7.81 12.34 -12.15
C ASP A 51 6.76 13.34 -11.65
N TYR A 52 5.51 12.91 -11.46
CA TYR A 52 4.47 13.75 -10.85
C TYR A 52 4.61 13.85 -9.33
N GLN A 53 4.98 12.76 -8.65
CA GLN A 53 5.27 12.77 -7.21
C GLN A 53 6.34 13.82 -6.86
N ARG A 54 7.28 14.08 -7.78
CA ARG A 54 8.43 14.97 -7.56
C ARG A 54 8.30 16.36 -8.17
N LYS A 55 7.16 16.71 -8.73
CA LYS A 55 6.91 18.07 -9.26
C LYS A 55 6.85 19.15 -8.18
N GLY A 56 6.63 18.76 -6.93
CA GLY A 56 6.57 19.67 -5.79
C GLY A 56 6.98 18.96 -4.51
N THR A 57 6.75 19.61 -3.39
CA THR A 57 7.03 19.06 -2.06
C THR A 57 5.90 18.12 -1.57
N GLN A 58 4.72 18.21 -2.16
CA GLN A 58 3.57 17.38 -1.83
C GLN A 58 3.47 16.20 -2.82
N TRP A 59 3.52 14.98 -2.32
CA TRP A 59 3.54 13.76 -3.13
C TRP A 59 2.18 13.37 -3.71
N THR A 60 1.12 14.01 -3.25
CA THR A 60 -0.27 13.72 -3.58
C THR A 60 -0.53 13.56 -5.08
N LEU A 61 0.04 14.44 -5.93
CA LEU A 61 -0.14 14.37 -7.38
C LEU A 61 0.32 13.05 -7.99
N GLY A 62 1.40 12.45 -7.47
CA GLY A 62 1.93 11.18 -7.96
C GLY A 62 1.13 9.95 -7.50
N LYS A 63 0.21 10.11 -6.54
CA LYS A 63 -0.55 9.04 -5.89
C LYS A 63 -2.04 9.00 -6.27
N ASN A 64 -2.51 9.94 -7.09
CA ASN A 64 -3.94 10.14 -7.34
C ASN A 64 -4.32 10.14 -8.83
N PHE A 65 -3.55 9.48 -9.69
CA PHE A 65 -4.00 9.19 -11.03
C PHE A 65 -5.07 8.11 -11.02
N ASP A 66 -6.02 8.20 -11.91
CA ASP A 66 -7.09 7.21 -12.03
C ASP A 66 -6.51 5.80 -12.23
N LEU A 67 -7.01 4.85 -11.46
CA LEU A 67 -6.65 3.43 -11.55
C LEU A 67 -5.15 3.14 -11.40
N THR A 68 -4.42 3.95 -10.63
CA THR A 68 -3.02 3.66 -10.30
C THR A 68 -2.85 3.00 -8.92
N GLY A 69 -3.84 3.10 -8.02
CA GLY A 69 -3.88 2.37 -6.75
C GLY A 69 -4.75 1.12 -6.84
N SER A 70 -4.42 0.08 -6.09
CA SER A 70 -5.22 -1.15 -6.04
C SER A 70 -5.25 -1.75 -4.64
N PHE A 71 -6.44 -2.19 -4.21
CA PHE A 71 -6.74 -2.74 -2.89
C PHE A 71 -7.29 -4.17 -3.01
N GLY A 72 -6.90 -5.08 -2.16
CA GLY A 72 -7.39 -6.47 -2.13
C GLY A 72 -6.27 -7.49 -1.82
N PRO A 73 -6.47 -8.78 -2.11
CA PRO A 73 -7.61 -9.37 -2.82
C PRO A 73 -8.90 -9.39 -2.01
N TRP A 74 -8.80 -9.39 -0.69
CA TRP A 74 -9.90 -9.36 0.28
C TRP A 74 -9.46 -8.66 1.57
N LEU A 75 -10.39 -8.45 2.46
CA LEU A 75 -10.16 -7.99 3.83
C LEU A 75 -10.07 -9.21 4.74
N VAL A 76 -8.95 -9.37 5.45
CA VAL A 76 -8.75 -10.38 6.50
C VAL A 76 -9.03 -9.70 7.84
N SER A 77 -9.87 -10.30 8.69
CA SER A 77 -10.22 -9.72 9.98
C SER A 77 -9.01 -9.65 10.91
N ALA A 78 -9.01 -8.65 11.82
CA ALA A 78 -7.85 -8.35 12.65
C ALA A 78 -7.46 -9.50 13.60
N ASP A 79 -8.40 -10.37 13.96
CA ASP A 79 -8.20 -11.53 14.83
C ASP A 79 -7.62 -12.76 14.12
N GLU A 80 -7.64 -12.78 12.78
CA GLU A 80 -7.05 -13.86 11.98
C GLU A 80 -5.53 -13.69 11.75
N LEU A 81 -4.98 -12.51 12.07
CA LEU A 81 -3.56 -12.19 11.87
C LEU A 81 -2.87 -11.92 13.22
N PRO A 82 -1.54 -11.99 13.28
CA PRO A 82 -0.80 -11.53 14.46
C PRO A 82 -1.18 -10.11 14.85
N LYS A 83 -1.20 -9.82 16.14
CA LYS A 83 -1.61 -8.51 16.68
C LYS A 83 -0.91 -7.36 15.95
N GLY A 84 -1.70 -6.43 15.37
CA GLY A 84 -1.19 -5.31 14.58
C GLY A 84 -0.54 -5.74 13.26
N ALA A 85 -0.85 -6.93 12.75
CA ALA A 85 -0.25 -7.54 11.55
C ALA A 85 1.29 -7.52 11.58
N HIS A 86 1.89 -7.69 12.78
CA HIS A 86 3.33 -7.64 12.97
C HIS A 86 4.01 -8.95 12.54
N GLY A 87 5.17 -8.86 11.90
CA GLY A 87 6.01 -10.00 11.54
C GLY A 87 5.63 -10.67 10.22
N LEU A 88 4.78 -10.06 9.40
CA LEU A 88 4.34 -10.60 8.11
C LEU A 88 5.27 -10.17 6.98
N LYS A 89 5.56 -11.06 6.04
CA LYS A 89 6.29 -10.72 4.81
C LYS A 89 5.43 -9.81 3.93
N VAL A 90 6.07 -8.82 3.29
CA VAL A 90 5.48 -7.91 2.31
C VAL A 90 6.32 -7.95 1.05
N GLN A 91 5.77 -8.42 -0.05
CA GLN A 91 6.53 -8.69 -1.27
C GLN A 91 5.86 -8.10 -2.51
N THR A 92 6.68 -7.69 -3.48
CA THR A 92 6.23 -7.39 -4.86
C THR A 92 6.94 -8.29 -5.83
N ARG A 93 6.18 -8.88 -6.75
CA ARG A 93 6.71 -9.52 -7.97
C ARG A 93 6.19 -8.78 -9.20
N LEU A 94 7.09 -8.53 -10.13
CA LEU A 94 6.73 -8.00 -11.46
C LEU A 94 7.13 -9.03 -12.52
N ASN A 95 6.15 -9.55 -13.25
CA ASN A 95 6.34 -10.64 -14.21
C ASN A 95 7.04 -11.85 -13.58
N GLY A 96 6.68 -12.20 -12.35
CA GLY A 96 7.27 -13.30 -11.59
C GLY A 96 8.61 -12.99 -10.92
N GLN A 97 9.26 -11.88 -11.23
CA GLN A 97 10.52 -11.47 -10.60
C GLN A 97 10.26 -10.80 -9.25
N LEU A 98 10.83 -11.32 -8.17
CA LEU A 98 10.77 -10.71 -6.84
C LEU A 98 11.58 -9.40 -6.83
N LEU A 99 10.90 -8.29 -6.53
CA LEU A 99 11.48 -6.94 -6.56
C LEU A 99 11.46 -6.25 -5.21
N GLN A 100 10.45 -6.49 -4.37
CA GLN A 100 10.45 -6.06 -2.98
C GLN A 100 10.31 -7.29 -2.09
N ASP A 101 11.04 -7.31 -0.98
CA ASP A 101 11.00 -8.37 0.03
C ASP A 101 11.28 -7.73 1.39
N GLY A 102 10.22 -7.46 2.13
CA GLY A 102 10.24 -6.78 3.42
C GLY A 102 9.41 -7.53 4.45
N ASN A 103 9.35 -6.96 5.66
CA ASN A 103 8.58 -7.50 6.76
C ASN A 103 7.92 -6.38 7.56
N THR A 104 6.70 -6.56 8.01
CA THR A 104 6.00 -5.57 8.84
C THR A 104 6.64 -5.37 10.22
N ALA A 105 7.53 -6.27 10.64
CA ALA A 105 8.36 -6.08 11.83
C ALA A 105 9.39 -4.94 11.66
N ASP A 106 9.75 -4.61 10.41
CA ASP A 106 10.74 -3.57 10.09
C ASP A 106 10.11 -2.18 9.91
N PHE A 107 8.81 -2.05 10.16
CA PHE A 107 8.13 -0.75 10.07
C PHE A 107 8.77 0.27 11.02
N LEU A 108 9.07 1.46 10.49
CA LEU A 108 9.58 2.57 11.30
C LEU A 108 8.58 2.97 12.40
N PHE A 109 7.29 2.99 12.04
CA PHE A 109 6.17 3.11 12.96
C PHE A 109 5.25 1.91 12.75
N ASN A 110 5.04 1.10 13.77
CA ASN A 110 4.09 -0.01 13.68
C ASN A 110 2.64 0.49 13.58
N VAL A 111 1.71 -0.41 13.25
CA VAL A 111 0.29 -0.05 13.06
C VAL A 111 -0.28 0.71 14.25
N SER A 112 -0.03 0.25 15.49
CA SER A 112 -0.51 0.93 16.69
C SER A 112 -0.01 2.37 16.79
N GLN A 113 1.29 2.59 16.55
CA GLN A 113 1.89 3.94 16.58
C GLN A 113 1.30 4.86 15.49
N VAL A 114 1.11 4.34 14.27
CA VAL A 114 0.47 5.10 13.18
C VAL A 114 -0.94 5.54 13.59
N LEU A 115 -1.75 4.64 14.15
CA LEU A 115 -3.12 4.95 14.59
C LEU A 115 -3.14 5.99 15.72
N VAL A 116 -2.23 5.88 16.69
CA VAL A 116 -2.10 6.89 17.76
C VAL A 116 -1.82 8.27 17.15
N ILE A 117 -0.80 8.39 16.29
CA ILE A 117 -0.40 9.66 15.67
C ILE A 117 -1.54 10.24 14.82
N MET A 118 -2.19 9.43 13.98
CA MET A 118 -3.27 9.91 13.12
C MET A 118 -4.48 10.37 13.93
N SER A 119 -4.84 9.65 15.01
CA SER A 119 -5.98 9.98 15.83
C SER A 119 -5.78 11.23 16.73
N GLU A 120 -4.55 11.71 16.90
CA GLU A 120 -4.28 13.03 17.49
C GLU A 120 -4.77 14.17 16.59
N VAL A 121 -4.66 13.99 15.28
CA VAL A 121 -4.93 15.02 14.28
C VAL A 121 -6.38 14.96 13.78
N MET A 122 -6.89 13.76 13.49
CA MET A 122 -8.19 13.55 12.86
C MET A 122 -8.99 12.44 13.55
N THR A 123 -10.30 12.45 13.40
CA THR A 123 -11.15 11.31 13.75
C THR A 123 -10.99 10.24 12.66
N LEU A 124 -10.77 9.01 13.08
CA LEU A 124 -10.78 7.84 12.20
C LEU A 124 -12.19 7.28 12.18
N GLU A 125 -12.73 7.03 10.98
CA GLU A 125 -14.11 6.55 10.78
C GLU A 125 -14.13 5.13 10.21
N PRO A 126 -15.18 4.33 10.47
CA PRO A 126 -15.35 3.03 9.85
C PRO A 126 -15.29 3.11 8.32
N GLY A 127 -14.42 2.29 7.73
CA GLY A 127 -14.17 2.28 6.29
C GLY A 127 -12.98 3.12 5.85
N ASP A 128 -12.37 3.92 6.71
CA ASP A 128 -11.07 4.54 6.42
C ASP A 128 -10.03 3.47 6.16
N VAL A 129 -9.20 3.69 5.15
CA VAL A 129 -8.08 2.82 4.77
C VAL A 129 -6.77 3.56 4.95
N ILE A 130 -5.91 3.00 5.77
CA ILE A 130 -4.57 3.55 6.02
C ILE A 130 -3.54 2.65 5.35
N ILE A 131 -2.77 3.19 4.42
CA ILE A 131 -1.65 2.51 3.78
C ILE A 131 -0.37 2.85 4.55
N THR A 132 0.44 1.81 4.85
CA THR A 132 1.45 1.88 5.91
C THR A 132 2.86 2.16 5.42
N GLY A 133 3.04 2.34 4.13
CA GLY A 133 4.36 2.52 3.52
C GLY A 133 4.95 1.23 3.00
N THR A 134 5.86 1.37 2.05
CA THR A 134 6.44 0.29 1.27
C THR A 134 7.87 -0.03 1.67
N PRO A 135 8.30 -1.32 1.61
CA PRO A 135 9.69 -1.70 1.87
C PRO A 135 10.62 -1.24 0.74
N ALA A 136 11.92 -1.40 0.95
CA ALA A 136 12.94 -1.16 -0.07
C ALA A 136 12.69 -2.01 -1.33
N GLY A 137 13.21 -1.52 -2.48
CA GLY A 137 13.14 -2.26 -3.75
C GLY A 137 12.18 -1.68 -4.77
N VAL A 138 11.60 -0.49 -4.53
CA VAL A 138 10.80 0.24 -5.52
C VAL A 138 11.56 0.41 -6.84
N GLY A 139 10.83 0.39 -7.94
CA GLY A 139 11.41 0.36 -9.29
C GLY A 139 12.24 1.60 -9.63
N TYR A 140 11.78 2.75 -9.21
CA TYR A 140 12.46 4.03 -9.40
C TYR A 140 13.88 4.08 -8.81
N ALA A 141 14.11 3.41 -7.68
CA ALA A 141 15.41 3.42 -6.99
C ALA A 141 16.43 2.44 -7.59
N ARG A 142 16.02 1.59 -8.52
CA ARG A 142 16.85 0.59 -9.18
C ARG A 142 17.79 1.22 -10.23
N LYS A 143 18.82 0.49 -10.59
CA LYS A 143 19.79 0.89 -11.62
C LYS A 143 19.96 -0.23 -12.63
N PRO A 144 19.39 -0.12 -13.86
CA PRO A 144 18.51 0.97 -14.30
C PRO A 144 17.14 0.96 -13.60
N PRO A 145 16.42 2.08 -13.58
CA PRO A 145 15.05 2.13 -13.03
C PRO A 145 14.09 1.20 -13.77
N ILE A 146 13.16 0.61 -13.04
CA ILE A 146 12.11 -0.27 -13.58
C ILE A 146 10.76 0.41 -13.34
N PHE A 147 9.95 0.54 -14.40
CA PHE A 147 8.58 1.03 -14.33
C PHE A 147 7.64 0.02 -14.96
N MET A 148 6.43 -0.10 -14.42
CA MET A 148 5.38 -0.94 -14.98
C MET A 148 4.89 -0.39 -16.32
N LYS A 149 4.63 -1.28 -17.26
CA LYS A 149 4.14 -0.95 -18.61
C LYS A 149 2.99 -1.87 -19.00
N ALA A 150 2.21 -1.48 -19.98
CA ALA A 150 1.13 -2.32 -20.50
C ALA A 150 1.62 -3.72 -20.88
N GLY A 151 0.87 -4.72 -20.43
CA GLY A 151 1.20 -6.15 -20.58
C GLY A 151 1.92 -6.75 -19.38
N ASP A 152 2.46 -5.95 -18.46
CA ASP A 152 3.06 -6.47 -17.24
C ASP A 152 1.98 -7.02 -16.28
N ILE A 153 2.42 -7.94 -15.42
CA ILE A 153 1.65 -8.47 -14.27
C ILE A 153 2.42 -8.12 -13.00
N CYS A 154 1.77 -7.37 -12.11
CA CYS A 154 2.30 -7.01 -10.81
C CYS A 154 1.53 -7.73 -9.71
N GLU A 155 2.25 -8.39 -8.81
CA GLU A 155 1.71 -9.08 -7.66
C GLU A 155 2.23 -8.42 -6.40
N VAL A 156 1.32 -8.04 -5.51
CA VAL A 156 1.62 -7.60 -4.14
C VAL A 156 1.11 -8.66 -3.18
N GLU A 157 2.00 -9.18 -2.36
CA GLU A 157 1.69 -10.23 -1.38
C GLU A 157 1.98 -9.74 0.02
N VAL A 158 1.02 -9.94 0.92
CA VAL A 158 1.24 -9.85 2.37
C VAL A 158 0.92 -11.21 2.97
N GLU A 159 1.87 -11.75 3.73
CA GLU A 159 1.73 -13.06 4.37
C GLU A 159 0.46 -13.14 5.23
N GLY A 160 -0.29 -14.23 5.11
CA GLY A 160 -1.56 -14.41 5.82
C GLY A 160 -2.76 -13.66 5.20
N ILE A 161 -2.53 -12.74 4.24
CA ILE A 161 -3.61 -12.04 3.53
C ILE A 161 -3.81 -12.64 2.14
N GLY A 162 -2.76 -12.78 1.35
CA GLY A 162 -2.83 -13.33 0.01
C GLY A 162 -2.15 -12.45 -1.03
N ILE A 163 -2.49 -12.67 -2.29
CA ILE A 163 -1.85 -12.01 -3.44
C ILE A 163 -2.85 -11.11 -4.14
N LEU A 164 -2.58 -9.81 -4.13
CA LEU A 164 -3.24 -8.82 -4.97
C LEU A 164 -2.56 -8.80 -6.35
N LEU A 165 -3.26 -9.29 -7.36
CA LEU A 165 -2.76 -9.35 -8.73
C LEU A 165 -3.32 -8.20 -9.56
N ASN A 166 -2.44 -7.45 -10.19
CA ASN A 166 -2.76 -6.38 -11.11
C ASN A 166 -2.19 -6.66 -12.50
N THR A 167 -3.05 -6.68 -13.50
CA THR A 167 -2.62 -6.54 -14.90
C THR A 167 -2.41 -5.07 -15.22
N ILE A 168 -1.33 -4.75 -15.91
CA ILE A 168 -1.03 -3.37 -16.28
C ILE A 168 -1.52 -3.10 -17.70
N ALA A 169 -2.22 -2.01 -17.89
CA ALA A 169 -2.71 -1.59 -19.21
C ALA A 169 -2.49 -0.08 -19.41
N ASN A 170 -2.51 0.38 -20.65
CA ASN A 170 -2.50 1.82 -20.90
C ASN A 170 -3.85 2.44 -20.55
N GLU A 171 -3.80 3.71 -20.16
CA GLU A 171 -5.01 4.54 -20.06
C GLU A 171 -5.75 4.55 -21.39
N VAL A 172 -7.05 4.31 -21.37
CA VAL A 172 -7.94 4.42 -22.52
C VAL A 172 -8.48 5.85 -22.65
N SER A 173 -8.89 6.20 -23.85
CA SER A 173 -9.48 7.53 -24.16
C SER A 173 -10.84 7.67 -23.54
#